data_0e033d8bc54cc8813350fc482d06cff6
#
_entry.id   0e033d8bc54cc8813350fc482d06cff6
#
_cell.length_a   1.000
_cell.length_b   1.000
_cell.length_c   1.000
_cell.angle_alpha   90.00
_cell.angle_beta   90.00
_cell.angle_gamma   90.00
#
_symmetry.space_group_name_H-M   'P 1'
#
loop_
_entity.id
_entity.type
_entity.pdbx_description
1 polymer ?
#
loop_
_entity_poly.entity_id
_entity_poly.type
_entity_poly.pdbx_seq_one_letter_code
_entity_poly.pdbx_strand_id
1 'polypeptide(L)'
;MSEHAKMMPRSPGGPSPSPRKPVDTACCGASFLAEFFHMFNLVFLLGGLAVLGVGVWTISDHLAYAPLLSTVTYAECAWVLAIAGVLVVLTAVLGCVGVWRRNRCLLLGYTFLLLLIFLLEAMVGVLAYVYKENVETELAVNLNRTFMDFYSVDAAKTQAIDRMQREYKCCGAQTYEEWRLSAWMKSASRDKRSKVPNSCCKTETSSSGAPCGASDHPSNIPHTGCFHRLLEELRRQLEVLGAVGLGLSVIQVFGMLLSCALYIKLRGLVDGVGD
;
A
#
# COMPACT_ATOMS: atom_id res chain seq x y z
N MET A 1 94.46 -10.67 -34.33
CA MET A 1 94.20 -9.41 -33.65
C MET A 1 93.08 -9.60 -32.74
N SER A 2 93.39 -9.60 -31.49
CA SER A 2 92.57 -9.96 -30.34
C SER A 2 91.74 -8.73 -29.90
N GLU A 3 90.48 -8.86 -29.69
CA GLU A 3 89.71 -7.81 -29.03
C GLU A 3 88.85 -8.40 -27.86
N HIS A 4 89.26 -7.94 -26.71
CA HIS A 4 88.67 -8.35 -25.40
C HIS A 4 87.26 -7.70 -25.24
N ALA A 5 86.21 -8.52 -25.16
CA ALA A 5 84.93 -8.10 -24.66
C ALA A 5 84.92 -8.14 -23.13
N LYS A 6 84.84 -6.97 -22.54
CA LYS A 6 84.79 -6.72 -21.10
C LYS A 6 83.44 -7.10 -20.54
N MET A 7 83.40 -8.14 -19.69
CA MET A 7 82.25 -8.59 -18.96
C MET A 7 81.96 -7.59 -17.79
N MET A 8 80.82 -6.87 -17.84
CA MET A 8 80.32 -6.07 -16.69
C MET A 8 79.63 -6.97 -15.65
N PRO A 9 79.88 -6.71 -14.36
CA PRO A 9 79.22 -7.48 -13.30
C PRO A 9 77.77 -7.08 -13.18
N ARG A 10 76.82 -8.10 -13.09
CA ARG A 10 75.44 -7.94 -12.78
C ARG A 10 75.27 -7.42 -11.33
N SER A 11 74.55 -6.31 -11.17
CA SER A 11 74.11 -5.76 -9.89
C SER A 11 73.18 -6.73 -9.17
N PRO A 12 73.26 -6.93 -7.83
CA PRO A 12 72.39 -7.81 -7.11
C PRO A 12 70.96 -7.25 -7.10
N GLY A 13 69.99 -8.14 -7.40
CA GLY A 13 68.58 -7.82 -7.49
C GLY A 13 68.04 -7.19 -6.19
N GLY A 14 67.46 -6.01 -6.33
CA GLY A 14 66.65 -5.43 -5.29
C GLY A 14 65.43 -6.28 -4.93
N PRO A 15 64.92 -6.19 -3.70
CA PRO A 15 63.73 -6.99 -3.29
C PRO A 15 62.55 -6.67 -4.15
N SER A 16 61.94 -7.72 -4.74
CA SER A 16 60.69 -7.64 -5.51
C SER A 16 59.63 -6.98 -4.61
N PRO A 17 58.81 -6.02 -5.10
CA PRO A 17 57.71 -5.47 -4.34
C PRO A 17 56.70 -6.60 -4.05
N SER A 18 56.51 -6.88 -2.77
CA SER A 18 55.48 -7.81 -2.32
C SER A 18 54.12 -7.34 -2.81
N PRO A 19 53.23 -8.22 -3.29
CA PRO A 19 51.89 -7.84 -3.69
C PRO A 19 51.19 -7.21 -2.50
N ARG A 20 50.83 -5.92 -2.59
CA ARG A 20 50.04 -5.24 -1.56
C ARG A 20 48.70 -5.98 -1.51
N LYS A 21 48.47 -6.70 -0.42
CA LYS A 21 47.13 -7.17 -0.07
C LYS A 21 46.18 -5.99 -0.13
N PRO A 22 45.06 -6.08 -0.85
CA PRO A 22 44.06 -5.01 -0.80
C PRO A 22 43.69 -4.78 0.65
N VAL A 23 43.84 -3.54 1.12
CA VAL A 23 43.37 -3.11 2.44
C VAL A 23 41.86 -3.24 2.40
N ASP A 24 41.34 -4.33 2.96
CA ASP A 24 39.92 -4.47 3.26
C ASP A 24 39.59 -3.38 4.29
N THR A 25 39.01 -2.29 3.79
CA THR A 25 38.41 -1.27 4.62
C THR A 25 37.30 -1.97 5.43
N ALA A 26 37.53 -2.15 6.71
CA ALA A 26 36.81 -3.02 7.63
C ALA A 26 35.29 -2.74 7.76
N CYS A 27 34.81 -1.59 7.28
CA CYS A 27 33.37 -1.23 7.32
C CYS A 27 32.53 -1.72 6.13
N CYS A 28 33.13 -2.19 5.04
CA CYS A 28 32.41 -2.62 3.83
C CYS A 28 32.79 -4.04 3.36
N GLY A 29 33.17 -4.92 4.29
CA GLY A 29 33.41 -6.33 3.97
C GLY A 29 32.19 -7.00 3.34
N ALA A 30 32.42 -7.93 2.41
CA ALA A 30 31.31 -8.67 1.75
C ALA A 30 30.43 -9.38 2.78
N SER A 31 31.02 -9.83 3.90
CA SER A 31 30.30 -10.50 4.99
C SER A 31 29.37 -9.54 5.74
N PHE A 32 29.82 -8.33 6.05
CA PHE A 32 28.98 -7.32 6.72
C PHE A 32 27.79 -6.92 5.82
N LEU A 33 28.05 -6.70 4.53
CA LEU A 33 27.00 -6.34 3.58
C LEU A 33 25.97 -7.48 3.43
N ALA A 34 26.44 -8.73 3.43
CA ALA A 34 25.56 -9.90 3.35
C ALA A 34 24.69 -10.06 4.61
N GLU A 35 25.27 -9.86 5.80
CA GLU A 35 24.54 -9.91 7.06
C GLU A 35 23.47 -8.80 7.15
N PHE A 36 23.88 -7.57 6.80
CA PHE A 36 22.95 -6.44 6.77
C PHE A 36 21.79 -6.68 5.80
N PHE A 37 22.08 -7.18 4.60
CA PHE A 37 21.05 -7.53 3.61
C PHE A 37 20.13 -8.65 4.12
N HIS A 38 20.68 -9.61 4.85
CA HIS A 38 19.92 -10.70 5.43
C HIS A 38 18.95 -10.20 6.50
N MET A 39 19.43 -9.37 7.43
CA MET A 39 18.60 -8.73 8.46
C MET A 39 17.50 -7.86 7.83
N PHE A 40 17.85 -7.09 6.81
CA PHE A 40 16.91 -6.28 6.05
C PHE A 40 15.76 -7.13 5.49
N ASN A 41 16.06 -8.22 4.77
CA ASN A 41 15.04 -9.10 4.21
C ASN A 41 14.27 -9.88 5.29
N LEU A 42 14.87 -10.19 6.43
CA LEU A 42 14.18 -10.85 7.53
C LEU A 42 13.08 -9.96 8.12
N VAL A 43 13.32 -8.65 8.27
CA VAL A 43 12.30 -7.69 8.72
C VAL A 43 11.13 -7.67 7.73
N PHE A 44 11.40 -7.64 6.43
CA PHE A 44 10.34 -7.71 5.40
C PHE A 44 9.62 -9.06 5.37
N LEU A 45 10.31 -10.15 5.63
CA LEU A 45 9.70 -11.48 5.74
C LEU A 45 8.68 -11.52 6.88
N LEU A 46 9.05 -11.03 8.06
CA LEU A 46 8.15 -10.96 9.20
C LEU A 46 6.97 -10.02 8.95
N GLY A 47 7.22 -8.85 8.37
CA GLY A 47 6.17 -7.91 7.95
C GLY A 47 5.21 -8.51 6.91
N GLY A 48 5.75 -9.15 5.88
CA GLY A 48 4.97 -9.83 4.85
C GLY A 48 4.11 -10.96 5.39
N LEU A 49 4.62 -11.76 6.33
CA LEU A 49 3.86 -12.80 7.02
C LEU A 49 2.74 -12.21 7.88
N ALA A 50 2.96 -11.10 8.55
CA ALA A 50 1.92 -10.41 9.31
C ALA A 50 0.81 -9.88 8.39
N VAL A 51 1.15 -9.23 7.27
CA VAL A 51 0.19 -8.73 6.28
C VAL A 51 -0.59 -9.89 5.65
N LEU A 52 0.09 -10.97 5.28
CA LEU A 52 -0.54 -12.18 4.75
C LEU A 52 -1.50 -12.80 5.76
N GLY A 53 -1.08 -12.90 7.03
CA GLY A 53 -1.91 -13.42 8.12
C GLY A 53 -3.20 -12.62 8.32
N VAL A 54 -3.11 -11.29 8.32
CA VAL A 54 -4.27 -10.39 8.38
C VAL A 54 -5.17 -10.59 7.16
N GLY A 55 -4.61 -10.65 5.95
CA GLY A 55 -5.37 -10.87 4.72
C GLY A 55 -6.14 -12.20 4.74
N VAL A 56 -5.47 -13.29 5.09
CA VAL A 56 -6.09 -14.62 5.20
C VAL A 56 -7.15 -14.67 6.30
N TRP A 57 -6.85 -14.07 7.46
CA TRP A 57 -7.85 -13.97 8.54
C TRP A 57 -9.11 -13.25 8.07
N THR A 58 -8.94 -12.08 7.42
CA THR A 58 -10.06 -11.28 6.91
C THR A 58 -10.89 -12.06 5.87
N ILE A 59 -10.25 -12.84 4.99
CA ILE A 59 -10.94 -13.70 4.03
C ILE A 59 -11.72 -14.81 4.77
N SER A 60 -11.11 -15.45 5.77
CA SER A 60 -11.73 -16.55 6.52
C SER A 60 -12.94 -16.08 7.32
N ASP A 61 -12.82 -14.92 7.96
CA ASP A 61 -13.91 -14.30 8.74
C ASP A 61 -15.07 -13.90 7.80
N HIS A 62 -14.77 -13.41 6.61
CA HIS A 62 -15.76 -13.11 5.59
C HIS A 62 -16.51 -14.33 5.07
N LEU A 63 -15.83 -15.46 4.88
CA LEU A 63 -16.47 -16.71 4.45
C LEU A 63 -17.46 -17.22 5.50
N ALA A 64 -17.21 -16.97 6.80
CA ALA A 64 -18.10 -17.34 7.88
C ALA A 64 -19.36 -16.45 7.95
N TYR A 65 -19.27 -15.18 7.57
CA TYR A 65 -20.35 -14.19 7.65
C TYR A 65 -20.86 -13.69 6.28
N ALA A 66 -20.43 -14.30 5.19
CA ALA A 66 -20.80 -13.94 3.80
C ALA A 66 -22.30 -13.76 3.55
N PRO A 67 -23.23 -14.50 4.22
CA PRO A 67 -24.67 -14.29 3.99
C PRO A 67 -25.20 -12.97 4.57
N LEU A 68 -24.45 -12.33 5.48
CA LEU A 68 -24.90 -11.15 6.22
C LEU A 68 -24.25 -9.83 5.75
N LEU A 69 -23.08 -9.89 5.11
CA LEU A 69 -22.34 -8.70 4.66
C LEU A 69 -22.17 -8.71 3.13
N SER A 70 -23.12 -8.13 2.43
CA SER A 70 -23.12 -7.98 0.97
C SER A 70 -22.28 -6.81 0.47
N THR A 71 -21.08 -6.57 1.02
CA THR A 71 -20.17 -5.55 0.48
C THR A 71 -19.01 -6.22 -0.25
N VAL A 72 -19.18 -6.38 -1.57
CA VAL A 72 -18.18 -6.89 -2.53
C VAL A 72 -16.82 -6.22 -2.34
N THR A 73 -16.79 -4.93 -2.08
CA THR A 73 -15.58 -4.11 -1.91
C THR A 73 -14.67 -4.58 -0.77
N TYR A 74 -15.22 -5.07 0.34
CA TYR A 74 -14.43 -5.49 1.48
C TYR A 74 -13.70 -6.83 1.22
N ALA A 75 -14.35 -7.75 0.51
CA ALA A 75 -13.74 -9.01 0.11
C ALA A 75 -12.60 -8.79 -0.88
N GLU A 76 -12.75 -7.87 -1.83
CA GLU A 76 -11.69 -7.52 -2.79
C GLU A 76 -10.47 -6.93 -2.10
N CYS A 77 -10.64 -6.03 -1.13
CA CYS A 77 -9.54 -5.50 -0.33
C CYS A 77 -8.76 -6.58 0.43
N ALA A 78 -9.46 -7.58 0.99
CA ALA A 78 -8.83 -8.69 1.71
C ALA A 78 -7.98 -9.57 0.77
N TRP A 79 -8.46 -9.84 -0.44
CA TRP A 79 -7.68 -10.55 -1.47
C TRP A 79 -6.45 -9.77 -1.92
N VAL A 80 -6.57 -8.46 -2.15
CA VAL A 80 -5.44 -7.60 -2.50
C VAL A 80 -4.38 -7.62 -1.39
N LEU A 81 -4.81 -7.54 -0.12
CA LEU A 81 -3.91 -7.60 1.03
C LEU A 81 -3.18 -8.94 1.13
N ALA A 82 -3.88 -10.05 0.92
CA ALA A 82 -3.28 -11.38 0.92
C ALA A 82 -2.26 -11.54 -0.22
N ILE A 83 -2.59 -11.12 -1.44
CA ILE A 83 -1.69 -11.16 -2.61
C ILE A 83 -0.45 -10.30 -2.36
N ALA A 84 -0.62 -9.08 -1.82
CA ALA A 84 0.51 -8.22 -1.46
C ALA A 84 1.42 -8.89 -0.42
N GLY A 85 0.85 -9.50 0.62
CA GLY A 85 1.60 -10.26 1.62
C GLY A 85 2.41 -11.40 1.01
N VAL A 86 1.81 -12.18 0.09
CA VAL A 86 2.52 -13.25 -0.65
C VAL A 86 3.70 -12.69 -1.45
N LEU A 87 3.50 -11.60 -2.19
CA LEU A 87 4.57 -10.98 -2.99
C LEU A 87 5.73 -10.51 -2.13
N VAL A 88 5.47 -9.88 -0.98
CA VAL A 88 6.51 -9.44 -0.03
C VAL A 88 7.27 -10.65 0.53
N VAL A 89 6.57 -11.71 0.95
CA VAL A 89 7.18 -12.94 1.47
C VAL A 89 8.07 -13.59 0.40
N LEU A 90 7.59 -13.75 -0.83
CA LEU A 90 8.36 -14.33 -1.93
C LEU A 90 9.62 -13.52 -2.23
N THR A 91 9.50 -12.19 -2.27
CA THR A 91 10.63 -11.29 -2.51
C THR A 91 11.66 -11.40 -1.39
N ALA A 92 11.24 -11.39 -0.13
CA ALA A 92 12.12 -11.50 1.03
C ALA A 92 12.84 -12.87 1.08
N VAL A 93 12.12 -13.96 0.77
CA VAL A 93 12.71 -15.31 0.68
C VAL A 93 13.75 -15.39 -0.43
N LEU A 94 13.46 -14.83 -1.61
CA LEU A 94 14.42 -14.77 -2.72
C LEU A 94 15.69 -14.01 -2.32
N GLY A 95 15.55 -12.87 -1.63
CA GLY A 95 16.68 -12.12 -1.08
C GLY A 95 17.51 -12.93 -0.11
N CYS A 96 16.88 -13.53 0.90
CA CYS A 96 17.55 -14.36 1.91
C CYS A 96 18.28 -15.57 1.29
N VAL A 97 17.62 -16.33 0.42
CA VAL A 97 18.19 -17.51 -0.24
C VAL A 97 19.30 -17.12 -1.21
N GLY A 98 19.14 -15.97 -1.92
CA GLY A 98 20.14 -15.44 -2.85
C GLY A 98 21.47 -15.16 -2.16
N VAL A 99 21.43 -14.56 -0.98
CA VAL A 99 22.63 -14.28 -0.16
C VAL A 99 23.19 -15.56 0.43
N TRP A 100 22.35 -16.41 1.04
CA TRP A 100 22.80 -17.64 1.69
C TRP A 100 23.49 -18.60 0.69
N ARG A 101 22.89 -18.77 -0.48
CA ARG A 101 23.48 -19.60 -1.53
C ARG A 101 24.56 -18.91 -2.36
N ARG A 102 24.83 -17.63 -2.10
CA ARG A 102 25.75 -16.79 -2.89
C ARG A 102 25.47 -16.90 -4.40
N ASN A 103 24.20 -17.03 -4.77
CA ASN A 103 23.79 -17.25 -6.14
C ASN A 103 23.45 -15.91 -6.81
N ARG A 104 24.26 -15.51 -7.77
CA ARG A 104 24.10 -14.24 -8.51
C ARG A 104 22.78 -14.16 -9.27
N CYS A 105 22.28 -15.29 -9.79
CA CYS A 105 21.04 -15.34 -10.54
C CYS A 105 19.83 -15.02 -9.63
N LEU A 106 19.82 -15.51 -8.38
CA LEU A 106 18.77 -15.21 -7.41
C LEU A 106 18.79 -13.74 -6.97
N LEU A 107 19.99 -13.15 -6.77
CA LEU A 107 20.11 -11.73 -6.48
C LEU A 107 19.62 -10.85 -7.66
N LEU A 108 19.92 -11.25 -8.88
CA LEU A 108 19.42 -10.57 -10.06
C LEU A 108 17.90 -10.66 -10.15
N GLY A 109 17.33 -11.85 -9.92
CA GLY A 109 15.88 -12.05 -9.87
C GLY A 109 15.20 -11.22 -8.78
N TYR A 110 15.80 -11.13 -7.59
CA TYR A 110 15.35 -10.25 -6.51
C TYR A 110 15.33 -8.77 -6.94
N THR A 111 16.43 -8.29 -7.52
CA THR A 111 16.52 -6.89 -8.00
C THR A 111 15.50 -6.60 -9.08
N PHE A 112 15.31 -7.53 -10.02
CA PHE A 112 14.30 -7.40 -11.08
C PHE A 112 12.87 -7.36 -10.51
N LEU A 113 12.57 -8.18 -9.52
CA LEU A 113 11.27 -8.20 -8.87
C LEU A 113 11.00 -6.90 -8.10
N LEU A 114 11.99 -6.37 -7.36
CA LEU A 114 11.88 -5.08 -6.72
C LEU A 114 11.65 -3.94 -7.73
N LEU A 115 12.38 -3.97 -8.85
CA LEU A 115 12.20 -2.98 -9.91
C LEU A 115 10.79 -3.04 -10.51
N LEU A 116 10.25 -4.23 -10.73
CA LEU A 116 8.89 -4.42 -11.23
C LEU A 116 7.85 -3.85 -10.25
N ILE A 117 8.00 -4.13 -8.95
CA ILE A 117 7.10 -3.60 -7.91
C ILE A 117 7.20 -2.07 -7.87
N PHE A 118 8.40 -1.51 -7.92
CA PHE A 118 8.63 -0.07 -7.94
C PHE A 118 7.95 0.61 -9.14
N LEU A 119 8.05 0.02 -10.32
CA LEU A 119 7.39 0.55 -11.52
C LEU A 119 5.86 0.49 -11.42
N LEU A 120 5.31 -0.59 -10.82
CA LEU A 120 3.89 -0.71 -10.57
C LEU A 120 3.41 0.34 -9.56
N GLU A 121 4.14 0.58 -8.47
CA GLU A 121 3.83 1.64 -7.49
C GLU A 121 3.84 3.02 -8.15
N ALA A 122 4.87 3.32 -8.95
CA ALA A 122 4.96 4.58 -9.68
C ALA A 122 3.80 4.77 -10.66
N MET A 123 3.44 3.71 -11.40
CA MET A 123 2.32 3.74 -12.34
C MET A 123 0.98 3.98 -11.62
N VAL A 124 0.73 3.29 -10.51
CA VAL A 124 -0.50 3.49 -9.71
C VAL A 124 -0.55 4.91 -9.16
N GLY A 125 0.57 5.45 -8.67
CA GLY A 125 0.65 6.84 -8.18
C GLY A 125 0.32 7.87 -9.27
N VAL A 126 0.87 7.69 -10.48
CA VAL A 126 0.57 8.56 -11.63
C VAL A 126 -0.89 8.46 -12.04
N LEU A 127 -1.43 7.24 -12.15
CA LEU A 127 -2.84 7.04 -12.49
C LEU A 127 -3.77 7.66 -11.44
N ALA A 128 -3.49 7.47 -10.16
CA ALA A 128 -4.27 8.07 -9.08
C ALA A 128 -4.29 9.60 -9.18
N TYR A 129 -3.15 10.22 -9.52
CA TYR A 129 -3.06 11.66 -9.70
C TYR A 129 -3.84 12.15 -10.93
N VAL A 130 -3.67 11.48 -12.08
CA VAL A 130 -4.30 11.90 -13.36
C VAL A 130 -5.82 11.73 -13.32
N TYR A 131 -6.32 10.65 -12.72
CA TYR A 131 -7.76 10.34 -12.72
C TYR A 131 -8.52 10.89 -11.49
N LYS A 132 -7.85 11.62 -10.61
CA LYS A 132 -8.44 12.13 -9.37
C LYS A 132 -9.77 12.84 -9.57
N GLU A 133 -9.84 13.81 -10.48
CA GLU A 133 -11.04 14.62 -10.73
C GLU A 133 -12.19 13.78 -11.33
N ASN A 134 -11.87 12.84 -12.22
CA ASN A 134 -12.85 11.95 -12.80
C ASN A 134 -13.47 11.04 -11.73
N VAL A 135 -12.64 10.49 -10.85
CA VAL A 135 -13.09 9.63 -9.73
C VAL A 135 -13.97 10.42 -8.76
N GLU A 136 -13.59 11.65 -8.40
CA GLU A 136 -14.40 12.52 -7.55
C GLU A 136 -15.77 12.81 -8.17
N THR A 137 -15.82 13.08 -9.47
CA THR A 137 -17.06 13.34 -10.21
C THR A 137 -17.96 12.10 -10.29
N GLU A 138 -17.40 10.95 -10.65
CA GLU A 138 -18.14 9.69 -10.69
C GLU A 138 -18.64 9.27 -9.31
N LEU A 139 -17.83 9.47 -8.27
CA LEU A 139 -18.22 9.19 -6.90
C LEU A 139 -19.42 10.06 -6.49
N ALA A 140 -19.40 11.36 -6.84
CA ALA A 140 -20.52 12.27 -6.55
C ALA A 140 -21.83 11.80 -7.21
N VAL A 141 -21.77 11.45 -8.50
CA VAL A 141 -22.92 11.00 -9.27
C VAL A 141 -23.46 9.66 -8.74
N ASN A 142 -22.57 8.69 -8.52
CA ASN A 142 -22.95 7.36 -8.04
C ASN A 142 -23.51 7.41 -6.61
N LEU A 143 -22.91 8.24 -5.74
CA LEU A 143 -23.41 8.42 -4.38
C LEU A 143 -24.80 9.05 -4.39
N ASN A 144 -25.00 10.13 -5.17
CA ASN A 144 -26.29 10.77 -5.29
C ASN A 144 -27.37 9.78 -5.78
N ARG A 145 -27.07 9.04 -6.85
CA ARG A 145 -27.98 8.00 -7.37
C ARG A 145 -28.28 6.94 -6.32
N THR A 146 -27.29 6.51 -5.55
CA THR A 146 -27.49 5.49 -4.52
C THR A 146 -28.40 5.99 -3.41
N PHE A 147 -28.26 7.22 -2.98
CA PHE A 147 -29.14 7.84 -1.98
C PHE A 147 -30.57 8.04 -2.49
N MET A 148 -30.69 8.51 -3.74
CA MET A 148 -32.00 8.92 -4.27
C MET A 148 -32.85 7.73 -4.69
N ASP A 149 -32.26 6.72 -5.33
CA ASP A 149 -33.00 5.64 -5.99
C ASP A 149 -33.09 4.37 -5.14
N PHE A 150 -32.07 4.09 -4.30
CA PHE A 150 -31.96 2.79 -3.65
C PHE A 150 -32.24 2.81 -2.14
N TYR A 151 -32.25 3.98 -1.49
CA TYR A 151 -32.59 4.06 -0.08
C TYR A 151 -34.05 3.60 0.15
N SER A 152 -34.23 2.70 1.10
CA SER A 152 -35.52 2.02 1.40
C SER A 152 -36.01 1.04 0.31
N VAL A 153 -35.25 0.86 -0.78
CA VAL A 153 -35.54 -0.12 -1.83
C VAL A 153 -34.62 -1.33 -1.70
N ASP A 154 -33.35 -1.07 -1.48
CA ASP A 154 -32.31 -2.09 -1.25
C ASP A 154 -31.86 -2.04 0.20
N ALA A 155 -32.06 -3.15 0.94
CA ALA A 155 -31.78 -3.21 2.36
C ALA A 155 -30.27 -3.01 2.69
N ALA A 156 -29.37 -3.56 1.86
CA ALA A 156 -27.95 -3.45 2.06
C ALA A 156 -27.44 -2.02 1.83
N LYS A 157 -27.92 -1.39 0.76
CA LYS A 157 -27.58 0.02 0.47
C LYS A 157 -28.19 0.96 1.50
N THR A 158 -29.40 0.71 1.96
CA THR A 158 -30.04 1.48 3.03
C THR A 158 -29.23 1.43 4.30
N GLN A 159 -28.80 0.23 4.73
CA GLN A 159 -27.97 0.07 5.91
C GLN A 159 -26.61 0.76 5.78
N ALA A 160 -25.98 0.70 4.58
CA ALA A 160 -24.73 1.37 4.31
C ALA A 160 -24.85 2.90 4.40
N ILE A 161 -25.95 3.45 3.83
CA ILE A 161 -26.25 4.89 3.90
C ILE A 161 -26.50 5.33 5.35
N ASP A 162 -27.31 4.58 6.09
CA ASP A 162 -27.60 4.88 7.49
C ASP A 162 -26.34 4.87 8.34
N ARG A 163 -25.44 3.92 8.10
CA ARG A 163 -24.15 3.85 8.76
C ARG A 163 -23.27 5.05 8.40
N MET A 164 -23.19 5.38 7.12
CA MET A 164 -22.42 6.52 6.63
C MET A 164 -22.89 7.83 7.28
N GLN A 165 -24.19 8.07 7.31
CA GLN A 165 -24.78 9.31 7.89
C GLN A 165 -24.47 9.42 9.37
N ARG A 166 -24.54 8.32 10.13
CA ARG A 166 -24.21 8.30 11.54
C ARG A 166 -22.71 8.48 11.81
N GLU A 167 -21.87 7.82 11.03
CA GLU A 167 -20.41 7.82 11.21
C GLU A 167 -19.79 9.16 10.83
N TYR A 168 -20.15 9.69 9.65
CA TYR A 168 -19.59 10.94 9.14
C TYR A 168 -20.39 12.19 9.54
N LYS A 169 -21.46 12.04 10.32
CA LYS A 169 -22.31 13.15 10.76
C LYS A 169 -22.76 14.03 9.59
N CYS A 170 -23.33 13.42 8.57
CA CYS A 170 -23.77 14.04 7.32
C CYS A 170 -25.22 13.67 6.99
N CYS A 171 -25.86 14.38 6.07
CA CYS A 171 -27.22 14.09 5.64
C CYS A 171 -27.42 14.38 4.16
N GLY A 172 -27.97 13.39 3.41
CA GLY A 172 -28.08 13.45 1.96
C GLY A 172 -26.75 13.17 1.24
N ALA A 173 -26.78 13.03 -0.06
CA ALA A 173 -25.58 12.86 -0.84
C ALA A 173 -24.76 14.14 -0.90
N GLN A 174 -25.30 15.22 -1.45
CA GLN A 174 -24.66 16.53 -1.49
C GLN A 174 -25.25 17.48 -0.46
N THR A 175 -26.57 17.46 -0.27
CA THR A 175 -27.29 18.25 0.73
C THR A 175 -28.46 17.46 1.31
N TYR A 176 -28.90 17.82 2.51
CA TYR A 176 -30.07 17.17 3.12
C TYR A 176 -31.37 17.41 2.33
N GLU A 177 -31.46 18.46 1.51
CA GLU A 177 -32.64 18.83 0.74
C GLU A 177 -32.97 17.82 -0.35
N GLU A 178 -31.98 17.09 -0.85
CA GLU A 178 -32.14 16.08 -1.89
C GLU A 178 -33.12 14.97 -1.50
N TRP A 179 -33.26 14.70 -0.20
CA TRP A 179 -34.21 13.71 0.29
C TRP A 179 -35.64 13.96 -0.19
N ARG A 180 -36.00 15.21 -0.48
CA ARG A 180 -37.33 15.57 -1.01
C ARG A 180 -37.61 14.94 -2.37
N LEU A 181 -36.58 14.65 -3.15
CA LEU A 181 -36.66 14.06 -4.49
C LEU A 181 -36.47 12.53 -4.50
N SER A 182 -36.08 11.94 -3.38
CA SER A 182 -35.74 10.53 -3.26
C SER A 182 -36.94 9.58 -3.44
N ALA A 183 -36.67 8.33 -3.84
CA ALA A 183 -37.65 7.27 -3.87
C ALA A 183 -38.23 7.00 -2.46
N TRP A 184 -37.40 7.16 -1.41
CA TRP A 184 -37.85 7.05 -0.03
C TRP A 184 -38.94 8.05 0.34
N MET A 185 -38.85 9.28 -0.12
CA MET A 185 -39.87 10.33 0.13
C MET A 185 -41.24 9.92 -0.43
N LYS A 186 -41.25 9.13 -1.52
CA LYS A 186 -42.46 8.64 -2.19
C LYS A 186 -42.96 7.33 -1.61
N SER A 187 -42.17 6.68 -0.73
CA SER A 187 -42.52 5.37 -0.22
C SER A 187 -43.67 5.43 0.82
N ALA A 188 -44.52 4.43 0.82
CA ALA A 188 -45.64 4.30 1.77
C ALA A 188 -45.17 3.96 3.20
N SER A 189 -43.97 3.38 3.37
CA SER A 189 -43.40 2.97 4.64
C SER A 189 -42.77 4.11 5.47
N ARG A 190 -42.63 5.31 4.86
CA ARG A 190 -42.05 6.48 5.50
C ARG A 190 -43.03 7.08 6.54
N ASP A 191 -42.51 7.52 7.69
CA ASP A 191 -43.30 8.43 8.56
C ASP A 191 -43.51 9.76 7.81
N LYS A 192 -44.78 10.07 7.53
CA LYS A 192 -45.16 11.26 6.75
C LYS A 192 -44.68 12.59 7.35
N ARG A 193 -44.35 12.60 8.64
CA ARG A 193 -43.78 13.76 9.33
C ARG A 193 -42.28 13.96 9.09
N SER A 194 -41.55 12.90 8.70
CA SER A 194 -40.12 12.96 8.51
C SER A 194 -39.75 13.54 7.15
N LYS A 195 -38.89 14.57 7.14
CA LYS A 195 -38.30 15.18 5.93
C LYS A 195 -37.01 14.48 5.51
N VAL A 196 -36.31 13.89 6.48
CA VAL A 196 -35.06 13.15 6.28
C VAL A 196 -35.09 11.85 7.09
N PRO A 197 -34.27 10.84 6.73
CA PRO A 197 -34.13 9.62 7.51
C PRO A 197 -33.64 9.86 8.92
N ASN A 198 -33.97 8.97 9.86
CA ASN A 198 -33.53 9.05 11.24
C ASN A 198 -32.01 8.94 11.39
N SER A 199 -31.34 8.31 10.46
CA SER A 199 -29.86 8.22 10.42
C SER A 199 -29.15 9.56 10.25
N CYS A 200 -29.84 10.60 9.73
CA CYS A 200 -29.38 11.98 9.70
C CYS A 200 -29.36 12.66 11.06
N CYS A 201 -30.00 12.07 12.06
CA CYS A 201 -30.20 12.75 13.35
C CYS A 201 -28.92 12.89 14.16
N LYS A 202 -28.69 14.07 14.75
CA LYS A 202 -27.58 14.30 15.69
C LYS A 202 -27.82 13.65 17.05
N THR A 203 -29.08 13.55 17.45
CA THR A 203 -29.54 12.91 18.68
C THR A 203 -30.71 12.00 18.38
N GLU A 204 -30.74 10.81 18.94
CA GLU A 204 -31.79 9.81 18.67
C GLU A 204 -33.15 10.17 19.31
N THR A 205 -33.14 10.98 20.34
CA THR A 205 -34.33 11.36 21.09
C THR A 205 -34.68 12.82 20.92
N SER A 206 -35.82 13.07 20.27
CA SER A 206 -36.49 14.36 20.40
C SER A 206 -37.28 14.39 21.71
N SER A 207 -37.04 15.39 22.54
CA SER A 207 -37.77 15.60 23.82
C SER A 207 -39.29 15.77 23.66
N SER A 208 -39.78 15.89 22.42
CA SER A 208 -41.19 16.13 22.08
C SER A 208 -41.93 14.95 21.49
N GLY A 209 -41.34 13.73 21.48
CA GLY A 209 -41.96 12.53 20.89
C GLY A 209 -42.16 12.57 19.37
N ALA A 210 -41.72 13.63 18.70
CA ALA A 210 -41.69 13.70 17.25
C ALA A 210 -40.38 13.08 16.70
N PRO A 211 -40.40 12.44 15.52
CA PRO A 211 -39.17 11.98 14.88
C PRO A 211 -38.24 13.15 14.65
N CYS A 212 -36.96 12.98 14.92
CA CYS A 212 -35.97 14.06 14.76
C CYS A 212 -35.91 14.61 13.34
N GLY A 213 -36.13 13.75 12.33
CA GLY A 213 -36.18 14.10 10.91
C GLY A 213 -37.41 14.94 10.52
N ALA A 214 -38.35 15.22 11.43
CA ALA A 214 -39.48 16.13 11.18
C ALA A 214 -39.04 17.61 11.06
N SER A 215 -37.91 17.96 11.70
CA SER A 215 -37.34 19.30 11.64
C SER A 215 -36.02 19.29 10.87
N ASP A 216 -35.89 20.21 9.92
CA ASP A 216 -34.68 20.46 9.14
C ASP A 216 -33.74 21.49 9.80
N HIS A 217 -33.97 21.78 11.06
CA HIS A 217 -33.13 22.75 11.81
C HIS A 217 -31.70 22.24 12.01
N PRO A 218 -30.67 23.08 11.87
CA PRO A 218 -29.27 22.69 12.00
C PRO A 218 -28.89 22.06 13.35
N SER A 219 -29.65 22.32 14.41
CA SER A 219 -29.45 21.66 15.70
C SER A 219 -29.79 20.18 15.69
N ASN A 220 -30.74 19.77 14.84
CA ASN A 220 -31.26 18.40 14.79
C ASN A 220 -30.52 17.54 13.76
N ILE A 221 -30.23 18.10 12.58
CA ILE A 221 -29.62 17.41 11.47
C ILE A 221 -28.38 18.18 10.96
N PRO A 222 -27.34 17.49 10.48
CA PRO A 222 -26.26 18.14 9.76
C PRO A 222 -26.75 18.59 8.38
N HIS A 223 -26.37 19.78 7.96
CA HIS A 223 -26.66 20.29 6.63
C HIS A 223 -25.60 19.89 5.60
N THR A 224 -24.43 19.43 6.07
CA THR A 224 -23.33 18.98 5.21
C THR A 224 -23.69 17.64 4.58
N GLY A 225 -23.57 17.52 3.26
CA GLY A 225 -23.76 16.30 2.51
C GLY A 225 -22.67 15.25 2.79
N CYS A 226 -23.02 13.99 2.60
CA CYS A 226 -22.13 12.86 2.87
C CYS A 226 -20.98 12.78 1.86
N PHE A 227 -21.18 13.22 0.62
CA PHE A 227 -20.11 13.31 -0.38
C PHE A 227 -18.94 14.17 0.10
N HIS A 228 -19.23 15.35 0.64
CA HIS A 228 -18.18 16.25 1.10
C HIS A 228 -17.36 15.67 2.26
N ARG A 229 -18.05 15.07 3.23
CA ARG A 229 -17.40 14.40 4.37
C ARG A 229 -16.60 13.16 3.95
N LEU A 230 -17.16 12.36 3.05
CA LEU A 230 -16.49 11.20 2.50
C LEU A 230 -15.22 11.59 1.74
N LEU A 231 -15.31 12.66 0.91
CA LEU A 231 -14.17 13.16 0.14
C LEU A 231 -13.05 13.69 1.05
N GLU A 232 -13.39 14.41 2.10
CA GLU A 232 -12.44 14.89 3.11
C GLU A 232 -11.70 13.73 3.78
N GLU A 233 -12.43 12.69 4.19
CA GLU A 233 -11.85 11.49 4.79
C GLU A 233 -11.00 10.71 3.78
N LEU A 234 -11.47 10.52 2.53
CA LEU A 234 -10.71 9.86 1.47
C LEU A 234 -9.41 10.60 1.17
N ARG A 235 -9.42 11.92 1.08
CA ARG A 235 -8.21 12.72 0.86
C ARG A 235 -7.20 12.51 1.98
N ARG A 236 -7.64 12.53 3.23
CA ARG A 236 -6.79 12.25 4.39
C ARG A 236 -6.17 10.86 4.33
N GLN A 237 -6.94 9.85 3.98
CA GLN A 237 -6.45 8.47 3.83
C GLN A 237 -5.45 8.35 2.67
N LEU A 238 -5.72 9.01 1.54
CA LEU A 238 -4.83 9.03 0.39
C LEU A 238 -3.50 9.73 0.68
N GLU A 239 -3.48 10.77 1.48
CA GLU A 239 -2.23 11.42 1.94
C GLU A 239 -1.37 10.47 2.76
N VAL A 240 -1.98 9.74 3.70
CA VAL A 240 -1.27 8.73 4.51
C VAL A 240 -0.76 7.60 3.62
N LEU A 241 -1.60 7.06 2.74
CA LEU A 241 -1.20 5.99 1.81
C LEU A 241 -0.08 6.45 0.86
N GLY A 242 -0.14 7.69 0.37
CA GLY A 242 0.90 8.28 -0.46
C GLY A 242 2.24 8.41 0.28
N ALA A 243 2.21 8.86 1.53
CA ALA A 243 3.42 8.95 2.37
C ALA A 243 4.03 7.57 2.63
N VAL A 244 3.21 6.55 2.92
CA VAL A 244 3.65 5.16 3.10
C VAL A 244 4.24 4.62 1.80
N GLY A 245 3.57 4.80 0.66
CA GLY A 245 4.06 4.35 -0.65
C GLY A 245 5.40 4.98 -1.01
N LEU A 246 5.56 6.29 -0.78
CA LEU A 246 6.85 6.96 -0.99
C LEU A 246 7.96 6.40 -0.10
N GLY A 247 7.66 6.13 1.18
CA GLY A 247 8.59 5.49 2.11
C GLY A 247 9.01 4.11 1.63
N LEU A 248 8.07 3.29 1.17
CA LEU A 248 8.34 1.96 0.61
C LEU A 248 9.20 2.05 -0.66
N SER A 249 8.93 2.99 -1.56
CA SER A 249 9.73 3.21 -2.75
C SER A 249 11.19 3.54 -2.43
N VAL A 250 11.46 4.38 -1.43
CA VAL A 250 12.83 4.68 -0.96
C VAL A 250 13.51 3.42 -0.43
N ILE A 251 12.80 2.61 0.36
CA ILE A 251 13.32 1.35 0.91
C ILE A 251 13.62 0.34 -0.21
N GLN A 252 12.78 0.26 -1.24
CA GLN A 252 13.00 -0.60 -2.42
C GLN A 252 14.26 -0.21 -3.18
N VAL A 253 14.47 1.10 -3.44
CA VAL A 253 15.70 1.61 -4.07
C VAL A 253 16.92 1.21 -3.25
N PHE A 254 16.86 1.36 -1.93
CA PHE A 254 17.94 0.93 -1.04
C PHE A 254 18.19 -0.59 -1.13
N GLY A 255 17.15 -1.41 -1.12
CA GLY A 255 17.24 -2.87 -1.31
C GLY A 255 17.88 -3.25 -2.65
N MET A 256 17.52 -2.57 -3.75
CA MET A 256 18.14 -2.76 -5.06
C MET A 256 19.63 -2.41 -5.05
N LEU A 257 20.02 -1.29 -4.45
CA LEU A 257 21.42 -0.87 -4.33
C LEU A 257 22.25 -1.88 -3.54
N LEU A 258 21.73 -2.37 -2.41
CA LEU A 258 22.38 -3.42 -1.61
C LEU A 258 22.56 -4.72 -2.41
N SER A 259 21.54 -5.16 -3.13
CA SER A 259 21.59 -6.34 -3.97
C SER A 259 22.61 -6.21 -5.10
N CYS A 260 22.65 -5.06 -5.78
CA CYS A 260 23.64 -4.76 -6.81
C CYS A 260 25.07 -4.76 -6.25
N ALA A 261 25.29 -4.16 -5.08
CA ALA A 261 26.60 -4.14 -4.42
C ALA A 261 27.08 -5.55 -4.07
N LEU A 262 26.18 -6.41 -3.55
CA LEU A 262 26.48 -7.82 -3.30
C LEU A 262 26.77 -8.60 -4.58
N TYR A 263 25.98 -8.38 -5.64
CA TYR A 263 26.20 -9.00 -6.94
C TYR A 263 27.59 -8.70 -7.51
N ILE A 264 28.01 -7.42 -7.47
CA ILE A 264 29.32 -7.00 -7.95
C ILE A 264 30.45 -7.62 -7.12
N LYS A 265 30.31 -7.66 -5.79
CA LYS A 265 31.31 -8.31 -4.92
C LYS A 265 31.42 -9.82 -5.17
N LEU A 266 30.30 -10.51 -5.34
CA LEU A 266 30.28 -11.92 -5.66
C LEU A 266 30.86 -12.23 -7.05
N ARG A 267 30.71 -11.31 -7.99
CA ARG A 267 31.32 -11.40 -9.32
C ARG A 267 32.85 -11.27 -9.23
N GLY A 268 33.36 -10.26 -8.53
CA GLY A 268 34.79 -10.04 -8.40
C GLY A 268 35.53 -11.18 -7.66
N LEU A 269 34.85 -11.86 -6.73
CA LEU A 269 35.42 -13.03 -6.03
C LEU A 269 35.57 -14.26 -6.96
N VAL A 270 34.70 -14.42 -7.94
CA VAL A 270 34.76 -15.56 -8.87
C VAL A 270 35.73 -15.27 -10.01
N ASP A 271 35.76 -14.03 -10.53
CA ASP A 271 36.65 -13.63 -11.62
C ASP A 271 38.12 -13.58 -11.11
N GLY A 272 38.36 -13.27 -9.81
CA GLY A 272 39.70 -13.27 -9.20
C GLY A 272 40.21 -14.63 -8.70
N VAL A 273 39.42 -15.70 -8.77
CA VAL A 273 39.84 -17.10 -8.48
C VAL A 273 40.20 -17.84 -9.79
N GLY A 274 39.89 -17.25 -10.95
CA GLY A 274 40.13 -17.82 -12.29
C GLY A 274 41.48 -17.46 -12.92
N ASP A 275 42.26 -16.55 -12.30
CA ASP A 275 43.65 -16.23 -12.64
C ASP A 275 44.62 -16.81 -11.61
#